data_581f95fd1b9b26bb45c465025d1d8017
#
_entry.id   581f95fd1b9b26bb45c465025d1d8017
#
_cell.length_a   1.000
_cell.length_b   1.000
_cell.length_c   1.000
_cell.angle_alpha   90.00
_cell.angle_beta   90.00
_cell.angle_gamma   90.00
#
_symmetry.space_group_name_H-M   'P 1'
#
loop_
_entity.id
_entity.type
_entity.pdbx_description
1 polymer ?
#
loop_
_entity_poly.entity_id
_entity_poly.type
_entity_poly.pdbx_seq_one_letter_code
_entity_poly.pdbx_strand_id
1 'polypeptide(L)'
;MNVELYFAIAQHNLTVVGLDGSYLKPVVTDFVMISSGQTMDILVTANQPLGRYYMAARQYDSVRFDVTDYDKTNATAILEYRGNYTYSSTPIFPSSLPTYEDFDSAINFTHRFRSLASQNHPVNIPKNITTRMYITVSVNNVIFDYEGTSKTDLAASLNNVSWVNPSTDVLLAYYRYLLIIFLFLITIFFGGLIYGQITH
;
A
#
# COMPACT_ATOMS: atom_id res chain seq x y z
N MET A 1 4.03 -10.50 -1.08
CA MET A 1 2.73 -10.27 -0.41
C MET A 1 1.96 -9.29 -1.28
N ASN A 2 0.71 -9.59 -1.62
CA ASN A 2 -0.11 -8.79 -2.57
C ASN A 2 -1.35 -8.19 -1.89
N VAL A 3 -1.29 -8.03 -0.58
CA VAL A 3 -2.45 -7.62 0.20
C VAL A 3 -2.06 -6.56 1.21
N GLU A 4 -2.98 -5.69 1.51
CA GLU A 4 -2.89 -4.74 2.60
C GLU A 4 -3.17 -5.45 3.92
N LEU A 5 -2.61 -4.91 4.99
CA LEU A 5 -2.81 -5.41 6.34
C LEU A 5 -3.32 -4.31 7.25
N TYR A 6 -4.36 -4.59 8.02
CA TYR A 6 -4.68 -3.87 9.23
C TYR A 6 -3.77 -4.33 10.36
N PHE A 7 -3.33 -3.40 11.19
CA PHE A 7 -2.56 -3.70 12.39
C PHE A 7 -3.06 -2.85 13.56
N ALA A 8 -3.18 -3.48 14.72
CA ALA A 8 -3.55 -2.80 15.96
C ALA A 8 -2.84 -3.42 17.15
N ILE A 9 -2.72 -2.64 18.22
CA ILE A 9 -2.25 -3.08 19.54
C ILE A 9 -3.38 -2.88 20.52
N ALA A 10 -3.78 -3.95 21.22
CA ALA A 10 -4.89 -3.90 22.15
C ALA A 10 -4.72 -2.77 23.17
N GLN A 11 -5.76 -1.95 23.34
CA GLN A 11 -5.83 -0.83 24.29
C GLN A 11 -4.79 0.29 24.10
N HIS A 12 -4.03 0.28 22.99
CA HIS A 12 -3.06 1.33 22.69
C HIS A 12 -3.48 2.16 21.50
N ASN A 13 -3.25 3.46 21.60
CA ASN A 13 -3.31 4.35 20.47
C ASN A 13 -1.97 4.34 19.73
N LEU A 14 -2.05 4.38 18.42
CA LEU A 14 -0.93 4.48 17.49
C LEU A 14 -0.88 5.91 16.96
N THR A 15 0.29 6.54 16.94
CA THR A 15 0.44 7.87 16.34
C THR A 15 1.34 7.75 15.13
N VAL A 16 0.74 7.83 13.94
CA VAL A 16 1.47 7.81 12.67
C VAL A 16 2.13 9.17 12.47
N VAL A 17 3.46 9.17 12.27
CA VAL A 17 4.27 10.38 12.11
C VAL A 17 5.06 10.41 10.81
N GLY A 18 5.18 9.28 10.12
CA GLY A 18 5.90 9.15 8.86
C GLY A 18 5.29 8.10 7.96
N LEU A 19 5.43 8.28 6.66
CA LEU A 19 4.98 7.38 5.61
C LEU A 19 5.99 7.43 4.46
N ASP A 20 6.51 6.27 4.05
CA ASP A 20 7.45 6.13 2.93
C ASP A 20 8.62 7.15 2.98
N GLY A 21 9.25 7.27 4.15
CA GLY A 21 10.38 8.16 4.36
C GLY A 21 10.03 9.66 4.45
N SER A 22 8.75 10.01 4.51
CA SER A 22 8.29 11.40 4.64
C SER A 22 7.51 11.60 5.93
N TYR A 23 7.84 12.66 6.67
CA TYR A 23 7.08 13.01 7.88
C TYR A 23 5.72 13.61 7.56
N LEU A 24 4.76 13.30 8.43
CA LEU A 24 3.37 13.72 8.35
C LEU A 24 2.98 14.60 9.54
N LYS A 25 1.87 15.33 9.41
CA LYS A 25 1.13 15.79 10.58
C LYS A 25 0.68 14.58 11.38
N PRO A 26 0.98 14.50 12.69
CA PRO A 26 0.66 13.32 13.49
C PRO A 26 -0.81 12.92 13.41
N VAL A 27 -1.07 11.66 13.16
CA VAL A 27 -2.41 11.08 13.10
C VAL A 27 -2.55 10.03 14.20
N VAL A 28 -3.35 10.34 15.22
CA VAL A 28 -3.67 9.40 16.31
C VAL A 28 -4.79 8.47 15.86
N THR A 29 -4.60 7.18 16.03
CA THR A 29 -5.54 6.14 15.60
C THR A 29 -5.39 4.91 16.49
N ASP A 30 -6.38 4.04 16.50
CA ASP A 30 -6.37 2.76 17.24
C ASP A 30 -6.01 1.55 16.36
N PHE A 31 -5.94 1.75 15.04
CA PHE A 31 -5.39 0.80 14.08
C PHE A 31 -4.66 1.55 12.96
N VAL A 32 -3.82 0.84 12.23
CA VAL A 32 -3.21 1.31 10.99
C VAL A 32 -3.45 0.33 9.86
N MET A 33 -3.37 0.82 8.63
CA MET A 33 -3.40 0.01 7.42
C MET A 33 -2.11 0.24 6.65
N ILE A 34 -1.46 -0.82 6.21
CA ILE A 34 -0.21 -0.77 5.47
C ILE A 34 -0.26 -1.69 4.25
N SER A 35 0.20 -1.17 3.12
CA SER A 35 0.28 -1.92 1.86
C SER A 35 1.64 -2.59 1.69
N SER A 36 1.72 -3.56 0.79
CA SER A 36 2.98 -4.24 0.45
C SER A 36 4.03 -3.24 -0.06
N GLY A 37 5.23 -3.30 0.50
CA GLY A 37 6.34 -2.40 0.15
C GLY A 37 6.27 -1.00 0.79
N GLN A 38 5.17 -0.66 1.45
CA GLN A 38 5.01 0.60 2.17
C GLN A 38 5.76 0.56 3.52
N THR A 39 6.24 1.70 3.97
CA THR A 39 6.82 1.89 5.31
C THR A 39 6.03 2.92 6.10
N MET A 40 5.97 2.76 7.42
CA MET A 40 5.23 3.66 8.29
C MET A 40 5.95 3.83 9.63
N ASP A 41 6.17 5.08 10.05
CA ASP A 41 6.73 5.40 11.35
C ASP A 41 5.60 5.65 12.34
N ILE A 42 5.57 4.86 13.41
CA ILE A 42 4.49 4.88 14.40
C ILE A 42 5.07 5.05 15.79
N LEU A 43 4.56 6.03 16.53
CA LEU A 43 4.82 6.19 17.95
C LEU A 43 3.76 5.44 18.76
N VAL A 44 4.23 4.67 19.71
CA VAL A 44 3.37 3.97 20.69
C VAL A 44 3.77 4.40 22.08
N THR A 45 2.80 4.88 22.85
CA THR A 45 3.03 5.24 24.25
C THR A 45 2.66 4.07 25.18
N ALA A 46 3.63 3.59 25.94
CA ALA A 46 3.42 2.53 26.92
C ALA A 46 2.79 3.09 28.17
N ASN A 47 1.47 3.27 28.18
CA ASN A 47 0.69 3.92 29.25
C ASN A 47 -0.46 3.05 29.78
N GLN A 48 -0.43 1.75 29.50
CA GLN A 48 -1.46 0.83 29.96
C GLN A 48 -1.06 0.15 31.28
N PRO A 49 -1.99 -0.41 32.05
CA PRO A 49 -1.70 -1.22 33.23
C PRO A 49 -0.73 -2.37 32.92
N LEU A 50 0.00 -2.84 33.95
CA LEU A 50 0.85 -4.01 33.80
C LEU A 50 0.04 -5.20 33.30
N GLY A 51 0.49 -5.83 32.22
CA GLY A 51 -0.25 -6.90 31.58
C GLY A 51 0.32 -7.29 30.23
N ARG A 52 -0.46 -8.10 29.52
CA ARG A 52 -0.12 -8.65 28.20
C ARG A 52 -1.20 -8.25 27.21
N TYR A 53 -0.78 -7.70 26.09
CA TYR A 53 -1.64 -7.17 25.05
C TYR A 53 -1.28 -7.79 23.70
N TYR A 54 -2.26 -8.24 22.93
CA TYR A 54 -1.96 -8.66 21.57
C TYR A 54 -1.66 -7.46 20.67
N MET A 55 -0.59 -7.61 19.91
CA MET A 55 -0.41 -6.95 18.64
C MET A 55 -1.01 -7.88 17.60
N ALA A 56 -1.90 -7.40 16.75
CA ALA A 56 -2.55 -8.25 15.78
C ALA A 56 -2.54 -7.60 14.40
N ALA A 57 -2.25 -8.42 13.38
CA ALA A 57 -2.37 -8.06 12.00
C ALA A 57 -3.45 -8.91 11.33
N ARG A 58 -4.25 -8.28 10.48
CA ARG A 58 -5.33 -8.90 9.70
C ARG A 58 -5.26 -8.42 8.27
N GLN A 59 -5.44 -9.34 7.34
CA GLN A 59 -5.54 -9.01 5.93
C GLN A 59 -6.78 -8.17 5.64
N TYR A 60 -6.61 -7.14 4.79
CA TYR A 60 -7.71 -6.43 4.16
C TYR A 60 -7.93 -7.00 2.76
N ASP A 61 -9.17 -7.22 2.42
CA ASP A 61 -9.58 -7.65 1.09
C ASP A 61 -10.45 -6.59 0.43
N SER A 62 -9.92 -5.96 -0.61
CA SER A 62 -10.66 -4.98 -1.41
C SER A 62 -11.56 -5.62 -2.48
N VAL A 63 -11.39 -6.90 -2.74
CA VAL A 63 -12.12 -7.62 -3.81
C VAL A 63 -13.42 -8.18 -3.26
N ARG A 64 -14.52 -7.55 -3.57
CA ARG A 64 -15.88 -7.98 -3.20
C ARG A 64 -16.38 -9.23 -3.96
N PHE A 65 -15.52 -9.93 -4.65
CA PHE A 65 -15.91 -11.12 -5.40
C PHE A 65 -15.48 -12.37 -4.62
N ASP A 66 -16.42 -13.24 -4.42
CA ASP A 66 -16.41 -14.51 -3.67
C ASP A 66 -15.39 -15.57 -4.20
N VAL A 67 -14.33 -15.13 -4.87
CA VAL A 67 -13.43 -16.00 -5.65
C VAL A 67 -12.11 -16.25 -4.94
N THR A 68 -11.89 -15.67 -3.79
CA THR A 68 -10.55 -15.68 -3.19
C THR A 68 -10.50 -16.51 -1.92
N ASP A 69 -9.70 -17.55 -2.00
CA ASP A 69 -9.32 -18.40 -0.88
C ASP A 69 -8.24 -17.67 -0.04
N TYR A 70 -8.63 -16.54 0.58
CA TYR A 70 -7.73 -15.80 1.45
C TYR A 70 -7.58 -16.47 2.81
N ASP A 71 -6.38 -16.45 3.33
CA ASP A 71 -6.13 -16.78 4.72
C ASP A 71 -6.77 -15.72 5.62
N LYS A 72 -7.89 -16.06 6.24
CA LYS A 72 -8.66 -15.20 7.15
C LYS A 72 -8.12 -15.21 8.59
N THR A 73 -6.96 -15.84 8.84
CA THR A 73 -6.35 -15.89 10.16
C THR A 73 -5.72 -14.55 10.54
N ASN A 74 -5.60 -14.30 11.83
CA ASN A 74 -4.89 -13.16 12.37
C ASN A 74 -3.48 -13.58 12.75
N ALA A 75 -2.47 -12.83 12.28
CA ALA A 75 -1.14 -12.95 12.84
C ALA A 75 -1.08 -12.16 14.14
N THR A 76 -0.54 -12.78 15.21
CA THR A 76 -0.48 -12.14 16.52
C THR A 76 0.91 -12.21 17.14
N ALA A 77 1.24 -11.19 17.93
CA ALA A 77 2.38 -11.16 18.82
C ALA A 77 1.94 -10.58 20.18
N ILE A 78 2.78 -10.71 21.21
CA ILE A 78 2.45 -10.24 22.54
C ILE A 78 3.34 -9.05 22.91
N LEU A 79 2.71 -7.93 23.24
CA LEU A 79 3.33 -6.82 23.93
C LEU A 79 3.15 -7.04 25.43
N GLU A 80 4.25 -7.15 26.16
CA GLU A 80 4.23 -7.39 27.59
C GLU A 80 4.85 -6.22 28.35
N TYR A 81 4.12 -5.71 29.34
CA TYR A 81 4.61 -4.75 30.29
C TYR A 81 5.32 -5.46 31.43
N ARG A 82 6.63 -5.27 31.55
CA ARG A 82 7.42 -5.88 32.64
C ARG A 82 7.09 -5.25 33.99
N GLY A 83 6.82 -6.09 34.96
CA GLY A 83 6.51 -5.66 36.32
C GLY A 83 6.21 -6.83 37.22
N ASN A 84 5.90 -6.52 38.49
CA ASN A 84 5.51 -7.53 39.47
C ASN A 84 4.00 -7.76 39.39
N TYR A 85 3.57 -8.72 38.57
CA TYR A 85 2.17 -9.15 38.46
C TYR A 85 2.11 -10.63 38.10
N THR A 86 0.99 -11.25 38.41
CA THR A 86 0.75 -12.67 38.14
C THR A 86 0.11 -12.80 36.77
N TYR A 87 0.67 -13.65 35.92
CA TYR A 87 0.10 -13.95 34.60
C TYR A 87 -1.17 -14.80 34.75
N SER A 88 -2.29 -14.18 35.04
CA SER A 88 -3.54 -14.90 35.30
C SER A 88 -4.53 -14.90 34.13
N SER A 89 -4.24 -14.16 33.06
CA SER A 89 -5.20 -13.96 31.98
C SER A 89 -4.61 -14.13 30.60
N THR A 90 -5.45 -14.56 29.67
CA THR A 90 -5.18 -14.49 28.23
C THR A 90 -4.89 -13.03 27.86
N PRO A 91 -3.90 -12.77 26.99
CA PRO A 91 -3.66 -11.40 26.51
C PRO A 91 -4.92 -10.78 25.89
N ILE A 92 -5.10 -9.48 26.09
CA ILE A 92 -6.23 -8.75 25.55
C ILE A 92 -6.07 -8.60 24.04
N PHE A 93 -7.12 -8.95 23.28
CA PHE A 93 -7.12 -8.80 21.81
C PHE A 93 -7.60 -7.40 21.41
N PRO A 94 -7.05 -6.76 20.35
CA PRO A 94 -7.47 -5.43 19.92
C PRO A 94 -8.89 -5.48 19.32
N SER A 95 -9.84 -4.89 20.04
CA SER A 95 -11.24 -4.76 19.59
C SER A 95 -11.41 -3.77 18.44
N SER A 96 -10.45 -2.88 18.26
CA SER A 96 -10.41 -1.86 17.20
C SER A 96 -9.91 -2.39 15.85
N LEU A 97 -9.40 -3.62 15.78
CA LEU A 97 -8.89 -4.20 14.55
C LEU A 97 -10.04 -4.40 13.54
N PRO A 98 -10.08 -3.67 12.40
CA PRO A 98 -11.17 -3.75 11.44
C PRO A 98 -11.33 -5.16 10.88
N THR A 99 -12.52 -5.48 10.38
CA THR A 99 -12.77 -6.73 9.66
C THR A 99 -12.04 -6.72 8.30
N TYR A 100 -11.82 -7.88 7.70
CA TYR A 100 -11.04 -7.99 6.46
C TYR A 100 -11.71 -7.32 5.24
N GLU A 101 -13.02 -7.03 5.28
CA GLU A 101 -13.79 -6.34 4.23
C GLU A 101 -14.19 -4.90 4.61
N ASP A 102 -13.58 -4.33 5.64
CA ASP A 102 -13.97 -3.02 6.15
C ASP A 102 -13.41 -1.89 5.28
N PHE A 103 -14.09 -1.65 4.17
CA PHE A 103 -13.75 -0.62 3.20
C PHE A 103 -13.80 0.80 3.78
N ASP A 104 -14.76 1.07 4.65
CA ASP A 104 -14.92 2.40 5.24
C ASP A 104 -13.77 2.74 6.18
N SER A 105 -13.31 1.77 6.98
CA SER A 105 -12.12 1.93 7.80
C SER A 105 -10.86 2.18 6.95
N ALA A 106 -10.69 1.49 5.83
CA ALA A 106 -9.57 1.67 4.92
C ALA A 106 -9.54 3.09 4.33
N ILE A 107 -10.67 3.56 3.79
CA ILE A 107 -10.80 4.91 3.23
C ILE A 107 -10.59 5.98 4.31
N ASN A 108 -11.28 5.84 5.45
CA ASN A 108 -11.21 6.83 6.52
C ASN A 108 -9.79 6.94 7.08
N PHE A 109 -9.05 5.84 7.16
CA PHE A 109 -7.66 5.86 7.58
C PHE A 109 -6.77 6.59 6.58
N THR A 110 -6.82 6.23 5.30
CA THR A 110 -5.93 6.78 4.26
C THR A 110 -6.18 8.26 3.99
N HIS A 111 -7.41 8.73 4.11
CA HIS A 111 -7.76 10.13 3.90
C HIS A 111 -7.29 11.10 5.00
N ARG A 112 -6.75 10.61 6.11
CA ARG A 112 -6.31 11.44 7.23
C ARG A 112 -4.92 12.04 7.05
N PHE A 113 -4.10 11.47 6.18
CA PHE A 113 -2.71 11.90 6.04
C PHE A 113 -2.57 13.27 5.40
N ARG A 114 -1.72 14.10 6.00
CA ARG A 114 -1.38 15.43 5.52
C ARG A 114 0.12 15.65 5.70
N SER A 115 0.74 16.28 4.72
CA SER A 115 2.15 16.68 4.81
C SER A 115 2.38 17.67 5.95
N LEU A 116 3.64 17.81 6.39
CA LEU A 116 4.05 18.85 7.35
C LEU A 116 4.02 20.26 6.77
N ALA A 117 3.58 20.45 5.53
CA ALA A 117 3.49 21.76 4.92
C ALA A 117 2.76 22.76 5.83
N SER A 118 3.33 23.94 5.96
CA SER A 118 2.82 25.04 6.75
C SER A 118 3.01 26.36 6.00
N GLN A 119 2.45 27.44 6.53
CA GLN A 119 2.64 28.75 5.94
C GLN A 119 4.13 29.17 5.89
N ASN A 120 4.91 28.80 6.92
CA ASN A 120 6.34 29.08 6.99
C ASN A 120 7.20 28.11 6.17
N HIS A 121 6.68 26.93 5.87
CA HIS A 121 7.34 25.88 5.09
C HIS A 121 6.35 25.34 4.05
N PRO A 122 6.02 26.12 3.02
CA PRO A 122 5.06 25.71 2.01
C PRO A 122 5.63 24.63 1.12
N VAL A 123 4.79 23.71 0.69
CA VAL A 123 5.14 22.77 -0.40
C VAL A 123 5.06 23.52 -1.72
N ASN A 124 6.12 23.46 -2.51
CA ASN A 124 6.14 24.03 -3.84
C ASN A 124 5.42 23.12 -4.84
N ILE A 125 4.12 23.31 -4.97
CA ILE A 125 3.30 22.56 -5.91
C ILE A 125 3.04 23.43 -7.14
N PRO A 126 3.33 22.97 -8.38
CA PRO A 126 2.95 23.69 -9.58
C PRO A 126 1.45 23.93 -9.64
N LYS A 127 1.03 25.20 -9.74
CA LYS A 127 -0.39 25.57 -9.80
C LYS A 127 -0.92 25.64 -11.23
N ASN A 128 -0.04 25.80 -12.19
CA ASN A 128 -0.42 25.89 -13.59
C ASN A 128 -0.43 24.48 -14.19
N ILE A 129 -1.57 24.09 -14.74
CA ILE A 129 -1.71 22.83 -15.46
C ILE A 129 -1.23 23.07 -16.90
N THR A 130 -0.14 22.44 -17.28
CA THR A 130 0.43 22.51 -18.64
C THR A 130 -0.09 21.40 -19.54
N THR A 131 -0.41 20.25 -18.97
CA THR A 131 -0.87 19.08 -19.71
C THR A 131 -1.98 18.37 -18.93
N ARG A 132 -3.02 17.97 -19.66
CA ARG A 132 -4.09 17.12 -19.12
C ARG A 132 -4.01 15.76 -19.81
N MET A 133 -4.03 14.70 -19.04
CA MET A 133 -4.01 13.33 -19.53
C MET A 133 -5.23 12.58 -19.02
N TYR A 134 -5.85 11.79 -19.90
CA TYR A 134 -6.86 10.81 -19.53
C TYR A 134 -6.21 9.44 -19.59
N ILE A 135 -6.13 8.75 -18.45
CA ILE A 135 -5.51 7.43 -18.36
C ILE A 135 -6.59 6.44 -17.96
N THR A 136 -6.88 5.51 -18.85
CA THR A 136 -7.77 4.39 -18.57
C THR A 136 -6.94 3.20 -18.11
N VAL A 137 -7.22 2.72 -16.91
CA VAL A 137 -6.66 1.47 -16.40
C VAL A 137 -7.61 0.35 -16.75
N SER A 138 -7.11 -0.67 -17.43
CA SER A 138 -7.89 -1.85 -17.81
C SER A 138 -7.21 -3.11 -17.29
N VAL A 139 -8.03 -4.06 -16.85
CA VAL A 139 -7.60 -5.39 -16.44
C VAL A 139 -8.47 -6.41 -17.19
N ASN A 140 -7.84 -7.32 -17.92
CA ASN A 140 -8.52 -8.32 -18.73
C ASN A 140 -7.86 -9.69 -18.54
N ASN A 141 -8.63 -10.74 -18.77
CA ASN A 141 -8.10 -12.09 -18.90
C ASN A 141 -7.63 -12.29 -20.34
N VAL A 142 -6.40 -12.72 -20.50
CA VAL A 142 -5.82 -13.11 -21.78
C VAL A 142 -5.64 -14.61 -21.82
N ILE A 143 -6.17 -15.25 -22.85
CA ILE A 143 -6.00 -16.68 -23.08
C ILE A 143 -4.82 -16.85 -24.02
N PHE A 144 -3.84 -17.65 -23.63
CA PHE A 144 -2.68 -18.00 -24.44
C PHE A 144 -2.43 -19.49 -24.43
N ASP A 145 -1.85 -20.00 -25.51
CA ASP A 145 -1.43 -21.39 -25.62
C ASP A 145 -0.01 -21.54 -25.04
N TYR A 146 0.12 -22.41 -24.07
CA TYR A 146 1.41 -22.79 -23.52
C TYR A 146 1.56 -24.32 -23.64
N GLU A 147 2.46 -24.77 -24.52
CA GLU A 147 2.73 -26.20 -24.76
C GLU A 147 1.46 -27.01 -25.08
N GLY A 148 0.58 -26.48 -25.90
CA GLY A 148 -0.68 -27.14 -26.30
C GLY A 148 -1.77 -27.10 -25.22
N THR A 149 -1.58 -26.35 -24.15
CA THR A 149 -2.58 -26.16 -23.10
C THR A 149 -3.00 -24.69 -23.07
N SER A 150 -4.31 -24.45 -23.18
CA SER A 150 -4.87 -23.11 -23.05
C SER A 150 -4.77 -22.66 -21.58
N LYS A 151 -4.04 -21.58 -21.34
CA LYS A 151 -3.91 -20.93 -20.00
C LYS A 151 -4.52 -19.56 -20.04
N THR A 152 -5.11 -19.16 -18.93
CA THR A 152 -5.65 -17.82 -18.73
C THR A 152 -4.73 -17.08 -17.78
N ASP A 153 -4.32 -15.88 -18.17
CA ASP A 153 -3.52 -14.99 -17.33
C ASP A 153 -4.16 -13.61 -17.27
N LEU A 154 -3.83 -12.86 -16.22
CA LEU A 154 -4.33 -11.52 -15.99
C LEU A 154 -3.44 -10.52 -16.71
N ALA A 155 -3.99 -9.76 -17.65
CA ALA A 155 -3.29 -8.69 -18.33
C ALA A 155 -3.83 -7.33 -17.90
N ALA A 156 -2.93 -6.45 -17.49
CA ALA A 156 -3.24 -5.05 -17.18
C ALA A 156 -2.69 -4.12 -18.25
N SER A 157 -3.40 -3.02 -18.50
CA SER A 157 -2.96 -2.01 -19.47
C SER A 157 -3.33 -0.60 -19.04
N LEU A 158 -2.57 0.38 -19.50
CA LEU A 158 -2.86 1.80 -19.43
C LEU A 158 -3.14 2.30 -20.86
N ASN A 159 -4.35 2.83 -21.11
CA ASN A 159 -4.78 3.23 -22.45
C ASN A 159 -4.54 2.16 -23.52
N ASN A 160 -4.85 0.92 -23.18
CA ASN A 160 -4.69 -0.24 -24.05
C ASN A 160 -3.21 -0.63 -24.38
N VAL A 161 -2.25 -0.09 -23.64
CA VAL A 161 -0.83 -0.44 -23.72
C VAL A 161 -0.45 -1.24 -22.49
N SER A 162 -0.04 -2.50 -22.67
CA SER A 162 0.46 -3.36 -21.60
C SER A 162 1.95 -3.15 -21.38
N TRP A 163 2.40 -3.37 -20.17
CA TRP A 163 3.83 -3.34 -19.85
C TRP A 163 4.58 -4.45 -20.58
N VAL A 164 5.70 -4.09 -21.16
CA VAL A 164 6.66 -5.04 -21.72
C VAL A 164 7.96 -4.91 -20.96
N ASN A 165 8.46 -6.01 -20.42
CA ASN A 165 9.73 -5.98 -19.72
C ASN A 165 10.87 -5.59 -20.67
N PRO A 166 11.72 -4.62 -20.27
CA PRO A 166 12.89 -4.28 -21.07
C PRO A 166 13.84 -5.49 -21.17
N SER A 167 14.53 -5.62 -22.29
CA SER A 167 15.49 -6.69 -22.53
C SER A 167 16.77 -6.57 -21.68
N THR A 168 16.97 -5.42 -21.06
CA THR A 168 18.12 -5.13 -20.20
C THR A 168 17.63 -4.75 -18.81
N ASP A 169 18.24 -5.30 -17.78
CA ASP A 169 17.99 -4.92 -16.38
C ASP A 169 18.16 -3.40 -16.19
N VAL A 170 17.15 -2.76 -15.58
CA VAL A 170 17.10 -1.30 -15.42
C VAL A 170 18.28 -0.77 -14.60
N LEU A 171 18.67 -1.49 -13.54
CA LEU A 171 19.81 -1.12 -12.70
C LEU A 171 21.12 -1.27 -13.47
N LEU A 172 21.26 -2.33 -14.26
CA LEU A 172 22.41 -2.54 -15.14
C LEU A 172 22.50 -1.44 -16.21
N ALA A 173 21.37 -1.05 -16.81
CA ALA A 173 21.31 0.05 -17.76
C ALA A 173 21.75 1.37 -17.11
N TYR A 174 21.34 1.65 -15.89
CA TYR A 174 21.75 2.82 -15.13
C TYR A 174 23.27 2.85 -14.88
N TYR A 175 23.85 1.77 -14.38
CA TYR A 175 25.29 1.70 -14.10
C TYR A 175 26.17 1.65 -15.33
N ARG A 176 25.63 1.20 -16.49
CA ARG A 176 26.34 1.20 -17.76
C ARG A 176 26.14 2.48 -18.59
N TYR A 177 25.55 3.52 -18.01
CA TYR A 177 25.22 4.78 -18.69
C TYR A 177 24.34 4.59 -19.93
N LEU A 178 23.54 3.52 -19.99
CA LEU A 178 22.56 3.30 -21.04
C LEU A 178 21.27 4.11 -20.79
N LEU A 179 21.40 5.27 -20.16
CA LEU A 179 20.30 6.18 -19.77
C LEU A 179 19.43 6.58 -20.99
N ILE A 180 20.03 6.62 -22.18
CA ILE A 180 19.32 6.93 -23.44
C ILE A 180 18.25 5.87 -23.72
N ILE A 181 18.54 4.58 -23.46
CA ILE A 181 17.58 3.49 -23.67
C ILE A 181 16.46 3.58 -22.61
N PHE A 182 16.79 3.94 -21.39
CA PHE A 182 15.80 4.10 -20.30
C PHE A 182 14.86 5.29 -20.57
N LEU A 183 15.39 6.43 -20.99
CA LEU A 183 14.59 7.59 -21.40
C LEU A 183 13.74 7.27 -22.65
N PHE A 184 14.26 6.50 -23.57
CA PHE A 184 13.53 6.08 -24.78
C PHE A 184 12.38 5.12 -24.43
N LEU A 185 12.58 4.18 -23.51
CA LEU A 185 11.52 3.28 -23.02
C LEU A 185 10.43 4.04 -22.26
N ILE A 186 10.80 5.00 -21.39
CA ILE A 186 9.84 5.89 -20.73
C ILE A 186 9.11 6.74 -21.77
N THR A 187 9.80 7.28 -22.76
CA THR A 187 9.18 8.10 -23.82
C THR A 187 8.25 7.28 -24.70
N ILE A 188 8.58 6.02 -25.02
CA ILE A 188 7.68 5.12 -25.76
C ILE A 188 6.45 4.78 -24.89
N PHE A 189 6.64 4.46 -23.62
CA PHE A 189 5.54 4.13 -22.72
C PHE A 189 4.61 5.33 -22.51
N PHE A 190 5.15 6.50 -22.17
CA PHE A 190 4.37 7.72 -22.02
C PHE A 190 3.98 8.37 -23.35
N GLY A 191 4.83 8.29 -24.36
CA GLY A 191 4.54 8.77 -25.72
C GLY A 191 3.45 7.96 -26.41
N GLY A 192 3.45 6.62 -26.25
CA GLY A 192 2.36 5.75 -26.70
C GLY A 192 1.03 6.07 -26.00
N LEU A 193 1.09 6.43 -24.72
CA LEU A 193 -0.08 6.90 -23.95
C LEU A 193 -0.64 8.24 -24.47
N ILE A 194 0.22 9.13 -24.95
CA ILE A 194 -0.18 10.45 -25.46
C ILE A 194 -0.65 10.36 -26.92
N TYR A 195 0.07 9.62 -27.79
CA TYR A 195 -0.27 9.50 -29.21
C TYR A 195 -1.44 8.55 -29.50
N GLY A 196 -1.69 7.57 -28.65
CA GLY A 196 -2.85 6.67 -28.79
C GLY A 196 -4.22 7.37 -28.62
N GLN A 197 -4.25 8.61 -28.16
CA GLN A 197 -5.48 9.40 -27.98
C GLN A 197 -5.75 10.41 -29.12
N ILE A 198 -4.84 10.54 -30.11
CA ILE A 198 -4.97 11.55 -31.18
C ILE A 198 -5.62 10.97 -32.46
N THR A 199 -5.86 9.67 -32.49
CA THR A 199 -6.53 9.04 -33.64
C THR A 199 -7.90 8.49 -33.25
N HIS A 200 -8.84 9.40 -32.98
CA HIS A 200 -10.28 9.26 -33.32
C HIS A 200 -11.05 10.52 -32.98
#